data_8b1e11251fe719a18311e0ae77cd73e4
#
_entry.id   8b1e11251fe719a18311e0ae77cd73e4
#
_cell.length_a   1.000
_cell.length_b   1.000
_cell.length_c   1.000
_cell.angle_alpha   90.00
_cell.angle_beta   90.00
_cell.angle_gamma   90.00
#
_symmetry.space_group_name_H-M   'P 1'
#
loop_
_entity.id
_entity.type
_entity.pdbx_description
1 polymer ?
#
loop_
_entity_poly.entity_id
_entity_poly.type
_entity_poly.pdbx_seq_one_letter_code
_entity_poly.pdbx_strand_id
1 'polypeptide(L)'
;MQRLASPIALVLLATACAGPADPIARGRYLANVGGCNDCHTPKIFTATSMSLDTTRLLAGYPAGSPVPAIPAGLPNPTGWAALSNGDGTAWAGPWGTSFAANLTPHETGLAAWTPELFIQTMRTGKHLGTGRAVLPPMPWQDYGMMTDDDLRAVFAYLKSLKPVANAVPGPVPPKPTPGR
;
A
#
# COMPACT_ATOMS: atom_id res chain seq x y z
N MET A 1 38.71 6.71 -66.12
CA MET A 1 37.49 6.29 -65.37
C MET A 1 37.92 5.85 -63.97
N GLN A 2 37.88 6.75 -63.00
CA GLN A 2 38.24 6.51 -61.63
C GLN A 2 36.96 6.20 -60.82
N ARG A 3 36.83 4.99 -60.30
CA ARG A 3 35.72 4.61 -59.42
C ARG A 3 36.03 5.07 -58.01
N LEU A 4 35.27 6.00 -57.52
CA LEU A 4 35.30 6.44 -56.09
C LEU A 4 34.54 5.39 -55.27
N ALA A 5 35.30 4.69 -54.42
CA ALA A 5 34.72 3.78 -53.40
C ALA A 5 34.33 4.61 -52.17
N SER A 6 33.03 4.72 -51.89
CA SER A 6 32.53 5.33 -50.65
C SER A 6 32.70 4.37 -49.47
N PRO A 7 33.27 4.79 -48.35
CA PRO A 7 33.31 3.96 -47.14
C PRO A 7 31.92 3.92 -46.50
N ILE A 8 31.38 2.74 -46.34
CA ILE A 8 30.19 2.48 -45.52
C ILE A 8 30.63 2.53 -44.04
N ALA A 9 30.27 3.57 -43.35
CA ALA A 9 30.46 3.69 -41.92
C ALA A 9 29.47 2.75 -41.18
N LEU A 10 29.97 1.68 -40.61
CA LEU A 10 29.22 0.74 -39.77
C LEU A 10 28.98 1.42 -38.41
N VAL A 11 27.77 1.95 -38.16
CA VAL A 11 27.37 2.48 -36.84
C VAL A 11 27.04 1.29 -35.95
N LEU A 12 27.95 0.94 -35.07
CA LEU A 12 27.71 0.00 -33.95
C LEU A 12 26.81 0.70 -32.94
N LEU A 13 25.50 0.38 -32.94
CA LEU A 13 24.63 0.69 -31.82
C LEU A 13 25.06 -0.15 -30.62
N ALA A 14 25.75 0.47 -29.68
CA ALA A 14 25.98 -0.12 -28.37
C ALA A 14 24.63 -0.18 -27.63
N THR A 15 23.99 -1.34 -27.61
CA THR A 15 22.88 -1.62 -26.69
C THR A 15 23.47 -1.61 -25.29
N ALA A 16 23.31 -0.49 -24.58
CA ALA A 16 23.61 -0.44 -23.16
C ALA A 16 22.67 -1.43 -22.46
N CYS A 17 23.21 -2.59 -22.06
CA CYS A 17 22.52 -3.48 -21.13
C CYS A 17 22.32 -2.69 -19.84
N ALA A 18 21.10 -2.18 -19.60
CA ALA A 18 20.73 -1.68 -18.30
C ALA A 18 20.97 -2.84 -17.32
N GLY A 19 21.83 -2.62 -16.31
CA GLY A 19 22.03 -3.58 -15.24
C GLY A 19 20.70 -3.92 -14.54
N PRO A 20 20.63 -5.00 -13.77
CA PRO A 20 19.40 -5.38 -13.06
C PRO A 20 18.89 -4.17 -12.28
N ALA A 21 17.64 -3.80 -12.54
CA ALA A 21 17.01 -2.67 -11.86
C ALA A 21 17.02 -2.92 -10.34
N ASP A 22 17.42 -1.92 -9.54
CA ASP A 22 17.38 -1.99 -8.08
C ASP A 22 15.94 -2.29 -7.61
N PRO A 23 15.68 -3.47 -7.02
CA PRO A 23 14.33 -3.85 -6.62
C PRO A 23 13.75 -2.92 -5.56
N ILE A 24 14.58 -2.32 -4.70
CA ILE A 24 14.12 -1.36 -3.69
C ILE A 24 13.67 -0.05 -4.36
N ALA A 25 14.45 0.46 -5.32
CA ALA A 25 14.06 1.65 -6.07
C ALA A 25 12.77 1.41 -6.89
N ARG A 26 12.65 0.25 -7.55
CA ARG A 26 11.42 -0.16 -8.25
C ARG A 26 10.25 -0.26 -7.31
N GLY A 27 10.41 -0.94 -6.17
CA GLY A 27 9.37 -1.10 -5.16
C GLY A 27 8.91 0.22 -4.55
N ARG A 28 9.84 1.14 -4.28
CA ARG A 28 9.52 2.52 -3.84
C ARG A 28 8.66 3.25 -4.86
N TYR A 29 9.04 3.19 -6.13
CA TYR A 29 8.26 3.79 -7.21
C TYR A 29 6.83 3.23 -7.23
N LEU A 30 6.68 1.90 -7.24
CA LEU A 30 5.39 1.23 -7.27
C LEU A 30 4.54 1.53 -6.04
N ALA A 31 5.11 1.53 -4.84
CA ALA A 31 4.41 1.86 -3.61
C ALA A 31 3.90 3.32 -3.61
N ASN A 32 4.66 4.25 -4.18
CA ASN A 32 4.23 5.65 -4.31
C ASN A 32 3.14 5.82 -5.37
N VAL A 33 3.33 5.26 -6.56
CA VAL A 33 2.33 5.33 -7.65
C VAL A 33 1.04 4.59 -7.28
N GLY A 34 1.18 3.46 -6.57
CA GLY A 34 0.06 2.70 -6.04
C GLY A 34 -0.66 3.36 -4.86
N GLY A 35 -0.20 4.50 -4.34
CA GLY A 35 -0.87 5.22 -3.26
C GLY A 35 -0.81 4.55 -1.89
N CYS A 36 0.18 3.68 -1.61
CA CYS A 36 0.30 3.02 -0.31
C CYS A 36 0.35 4.01 0.85
N ASN A 37 0.97 5.19 0.63
CA ASN A 37 1.07 6.26 1.61
C ASN A 37 -0.28 6.92 1.93
N ASP A 38 -1.26 6.84 1.04
CA ASP A 38 -2.55 7.53 1.20
C ASP A 38 -3.33 6.98 2.39
N CYS A 39 -3.18 5.67 2.65
CA CYS A 39 -3.81 5.01 3.79
C CYS A 39 -2.81 4.56 4.86
N HIS A 40 -1.59 4.13 4.49
CA HIS A 40 -0.68 3.50 5.43
C HIS A 40 0.31 4.46 6.12
N THR A 41 0.34 5.74 5.73
CA THR A 41 1.13 6.77 6.42
C THR A 41 0.21 7.78 7.08
N PRO A 42 0.26 7.97 8.41
CA PRO A 42 -0.50 9.03 9.08
C PRO A 42 -0.14 10.41 8.53
N LYS A 43 -1.07 11.35 8.62
CA LYS A 43 -0.88 12.74 8.17
C LYS A 43 -0.76 13.69 9.34
N ILE A 44 0.04 14.72 9.13
CA ILE A 44 0.17 15.88 10.02
C ILE A 44 -0.59 17.03 9.37
N PHE A 45 -1.52 17.60 10.11
CA PHE A 45 -2.29 18.75 9.68
C PHE A 45 -1.80 20.02 10.38
N THR A 46 -1.71 21.08 9.62
CA THR A 46 -1.56 22.45 10.12
C THR A 46 -2.79 23.26 9.73
N ALA A 47 -2.87 24.52 10.12
CA ALA A 47 -3.99 25.38 9.73
C ALA A 47 -4.15 25.53 8.20
N THR A 48 -3.10 25.34 7.43
CA THR A 48 -3.06 25.64 5.98
C THR A 48 -2.53 24.50 5.12
N SER A 49 -2.07 23.39 5.71
CA SER A 49 -1.43 22.31 4.96
C SER A 49 -1.66 20.93 5.57
N MET A 50 -1.48 19.91 4.74
CA MET A 50 -1.40 18.51 5.13
C MET A 50 -0.09 17.92 4.59
N SER A 51 0.62 17.15 5.39
CA SER A 51 1.82 16.42 4.97
C SER A 51 1.83 15.01 5.55
N LEU A 52 2.61 14.12 4.94
CA LEU A 52 2.83 12.79 5.50
C LEU A 52 3.69 12.88 6.77
N ASP A 53 3.34 12.11 7.78
CA ASP A 53 4.23 11.89 8.93
C ASP A 53 5.36 10.92 8.54
N THR A 54 6.46 11.48 8.07
CA THR A 54 7.62 10.69 7.62
C THR A 54 8.30 9.93 8.74
N THR A 55 8.04 10.27 10.02
CA THR A 55 8.58 9.52 11.17
C THR A 55 7.85 8.18 11.35
N ARG A 56 6.63 8.06 10.80
CA ARG A 56 5.77 6.87 10.81
C ARG A 56 5.41 6.43 9.40
N LEU A 57 6.36 6.58 8.45
CA LEU A 57 6.16 6.20 7.05
C LEU A 57 5.70 4.75 6.95
N LEU A 58 4.53 4.54 6.33
CA LEU A 58 3.90 3.23 6.11
C LEU A 58 3.66 2.41 7.40
N ALA A 59 3.59 3.07 8.57
CA ALA A 59 3.36 2.40 9.85
C ALA A 59 1.87 2.12 10.14
N GLY A 60 0.96 2.58 9.31
CA GLY A 60 -0.48 2.35 9.46
C GLY A 60 -1.17 3.25 10.49
N TYR A 61 -2.38 2.84 10.89
CA TYR A 61 -3.17 3.56 11.88
C TYR A 61 -2.44 3.63 13.23
N PRO A 62 -2.26 4.84 13.83
CA PRO A 62 -1.50 4.97 15.07
C PRO A 62 -2.16 4.24 16.23
N ALA A 63 -1.46 3.28 16.82
CA ALA A 63 -1.95 2.55 17.99
C ALA A 63 -2.29 3.50 19.14
N GLY A 64 -3.44 3.28 19.78
CA GLY A 64 -3.91 4.12 20.87
C GLY A 64 -4.62 5.42 20.45
N SER A 65 -4.66 5.74 19.17
CA SER A 65 -5.49 6.85 18.68
C SER A 65 -6.98 6.55 18.89
N PRO A 66 -7.80 7.54 19.25
CA PRO A 66 -9.24 7.34 19.39
C PRO A 66 -9.87 7.09 18.01
N VAL A 67 -10.69 6.05 17.92
CA VAL A 67 -11.50 5.81 16.70
C VAL A 67 -12.59 6.87 16.66
N PRO A 68 -12.71 7.68 15.59
CA PRO A 68 -13.74 8.68 15.49
C PRO A 68 -15.13 8.06 15.57
N ALA A 69 -16.06 8.75 16.24
CA ALA A 69 -17.46 8.33 16.26
C ALA A 69 -18.05 8.41 14.84
N ILE A 70 -18.68 7.32 14.40
CA ILE A 70 -19.38 7.29 13.11
C ILE A 70 -20.71 8.02 13.28
N PRO A 71 -21.03 9.05 12.48
CA PRO A 71 -22.31 9.76 12.55
C PRO A 71 -23.49 8.80 12.36
N ALA A 72 -24.58 9.04 13.08
CA ALA A 72 -25.79 8.24 12.94
C ALA A 72 -26.30 8.25 11.48
N GLY A 73 -26.70 7.09 10.97
CA GLY A 73 -27.20 6.94 9.60
C GLY A 73 -26.12 6.92 8.51
N LEU A 74 -24.82 6.99 8.88
CA LEU A 74 -23.70 6.89 7.97
C LEU A 74 -22.75 5.75 8.41
N PRO A 75 -22.02 5.13 7.49
CA PRO A 75 -22.25 5.16 6.04
C PRO A 75 -23.55 4.43 5.64
N ASN A 76 -24.11 4.78 4.49
CA ASN A 76 -25.30 4.09 3.96
C ASN A 76 -25.20 3.91 2.43
N PRO A 77 -25.84 2.87 1.86
CA PRO A 77 -25.67 2.52 0.43
C PRO A 77 -26.25 3.56 -0.55
N THR A 78 -27.14 4.43 -0.10
CA THR A 78 -27.81 5.44 -0.95
C THR A 78 -27.18 6.82 -0.85
N GLY A 79 -26.19 6.99 0.04
CA GLY A 79 -25.47 8.23 0.25
C GLY A 79 -23.97 7.97 0.35
N TRP A 80 -23.39 8.26 1.53
CA TRP A 80 -21.96 8.03 1.78
C TRP A 80 -21.71 6.55 2.10
N ALA A 81 -21.16 5.81 1.14
CA ALA A 81 -20.88 4.38 1.29
C ALA A 81 -19.68 4.10 2.21
N ALA A 82 -18.76 5.06 2.36
CA ALA A 82 -17.59 4.95 3.22
C ALA A 82 -17.19 6.30 3.80
N LEU A 83 -16.61 6.29 4.98
CA LEU A 83 -16.04 7.45 5.67
C LEU A 83 -14.59 7.13 6.05
N SER A 84 -13.70 8.10 5.99
CA SER A 84 -12.36 7.98 6.57
C SER A 84 -12.20 8.90 7.77
N ASN A 85 -11.29 8.54 8.68
CA ASN A 85 -10.79 9.50 9.66
C ASN A 85 -9.97 10.60 8.95
N GLY A 86 -9.63 11.67 9.69
CA GLY A 86 -8.95 12.83 9.11
C GLY A 86 -7.63 12.51 8.40
N ASP A 87 -6.86 11.55 8.88
CA ASP A 87 -5.56 11.19 8.31
C ASP A 87 -5.61 10.02 7.31
N GLY A 88 -6.79 9.48 6.99
CA GLY A 88 -6.99 8.43 6.01
C GLY A 88 -6.52 7.05 6.44
N THR A 89 -6.22 6.82 7.73
CA THR A 89 -5.69 5.54 8.22
C THR A 89 -6.75 4.61 8.83
N ALA A 90 -7.98 5.13 9.07
CA ALA A 90 -9.13 4.35 9.52
C ALA A 90 -10.34 4.63 8.61
N TRP A 91 -11.08 3.58 8.27
CA TRP A 91 -12.20 3.65 7.33
C TRP A 91 -13.41 2.89 7.86
N ALA A 92 -14.57 3.51 7.77
CA ALA A 92 -15.84 2.92 8.15
C ALA A 92 -16.76 2.75 6.94
N GLY A 93 -17.40 1.59 6.85
CA GLY A 93 -18.28 1.23 5.75
C GLY A 93 -19.25 0.12 6.15
N PRO A 94 -19.98 -0.48 5.19
CA PRO A 94 -20.86 -1.63 5.44
C PRO A 94 -20.15 -2.82 6.07
N TRP A 95 -18.82 -2.89 5.92
CA TRP A 95 -17.95 -3.92 6.52
C TRP A 95 -17.59 -3.67 7.99
N GLY A 96 -18.03 -2.56 8.59
CA GLY A 96 -17.58 -2.08 9.89
C GLY A 96 -16.45 -1.07 9.77
N THR A 97 -15.48 -1.13 10.69
CA THR A 97 -14.30 -0.25 10.65
C THR A 97 -13.04 -1.05 10.38
N SER A 98 -12.29 -0.63 9.37
CA SER A 98 -10.96 -1.16 9.03
C SER A 98 -9.87 -0.16 9.36
N PHE A 99 -8.67 -0.65 9.64
CA PHE A 99 -7.50 0.16 9.97
C PHE A 99 -6.35 -0.22 9.04
N ALA A 100 -5.63 0.79 8.55
CA ALA A 100 -4.46 0.59 7.72
C ALA A 100 -3.37 -0.13 8.52
N ALA A 101 -2.89 -1.26 7.99
CA ALA A 101 -1.90 -2.10 8.65
C ALA A 101 -0.51 -1.42 8.73
N ASN A 102 0.30 -1.83 9.69
CA ASN A 102 1.72 -1.51 9.74
C ASN A 102 2.46 -2.31 8.65
N LEU A 103 2.99 -1.62 7.65
CA LEU A 103 3.77 -2.21 6.55
C LEU A 103 5.28 -2.11 6.76
N THR A 104 5.74 -1.68 7.95
CA THR A 104 7.17 -1.64 8.27
C THR A 104 7.68 -3.02 8.70
N PRO A 105 9.00 -3.29 8.64
CA PRO A 105 9.58 -4.57 9.03
C PRO A 105 9.71 -4.75 10.56
N HIS A 106 8.77 -4.23 11.32
CA HIS A 106 8.64 -4.44 12.77
C HIS A 106 7.82 -5.71 13.06
N GLU A 107 7.94 -6.29 14.25
CA GLU A 107 7.16 -7.47 14.67
C GLU A 107 5.64 -7.24 14.64
N THR A 108 5.20 -6.00 14.89
CA THR A 108 3.79 -5.59 14.75
C THR A 108 3.36 -5.34 13.30
N GLY A 109 4.25 -5.53 12.34
CA GLY A 109 4.02 -5.32 10.91
C GLY A 109 4.47 -6.53 10.09
N LEU A 110 5.44 -6.32 9.20
CA LEU A 110 5.86 -7.32 8.22
C LEU A 110 7.11 -8.12 8.61
N ALA A 111 7.56 -8.11 9.89
CA ALA A 111 8.81 -8.80 10.27
C ALA A 111 8.83 -10.27 9.86
N ALA A 112 7.76 -11.01 10.18
CA ALA A 112 7.63 -12.45 9.90
C ALA A 112 7.09 -12.78 8.49
N TRP A 113 6.84 -11.78 7.66
CA TRP A 113 6.31 -12.00 6.32
C TRP A 113 7.42 -12.37 5.33
N THR A 114 7.08 -13.20 4.35
CA THR A 114 7.90 -13.52 3.19
C THR A 114 7.33 -12.90 1.91
N PRO A 115 8.12 -12.77 0.84
CA PRO A 115 7.60 -12.31 -0.45
C PRO A 115 6.40 -13.12 -0.93
N GLU A 116 6.42 -14.45 -0.72
CA GLU A 116 5.36 -15.37 -1.15
C GLU A 116 4.06 -15.10 -0.39
N LEU A 117 4.13 -14.89 0.94
CA LEU A 117 2.96 -14.56 1.75
C LEU A 117 2.38 -13.19 1.37
N PHE A 118 3.23 -12.23 1.04
CA PHE A 118 2.80 -10.92 0.54
C PHE A 118 2.08 -11.05 -0.80
N ILE A 119 2.67 -11.77 -1.76
CA ILE A 119 2.06 -12.05 -3.07
C ILE A 119 0.72 -12.77 -2.90
N GLN A 120 0.67 -13.84 -2.11
CA GLN A 120 -0.58 -14.57 -1.85
C GLN A 120 -1.65 -13.68 -1.24
N THR A 121 -1.28 -12.77 -0.32
CA THR A 121 -2.23 -11.81 0.24
C THR A 121 -2.84 -10.92 -0.84
N MET A 122 -2.03 -10.41 -1.77
CA MET A 122 -2.50 -9.58 -2.88
C MET A 122 -3.31 -10.39 -3.90
N ARG A 123 -3.02 -11.68 -4.11
CA ARG A 123 -3.77 -12.55 -5.04
C ARG A 123 -5.12 -12.99 -4.49
N THR A 124 -5.19 -13.25 -3.18
CA THR A 124 -6.39 -13.86 -2.57
C THR A 124 -7.26 -12.89 -1.81
N GLY A 125 -6.75 -11.69 -1.49
CA GLY A 125 -7.43 -10.76 -0.59
C GLY A 125 -7.57 -11.27 0.83
N LYS A 126 -6.69 -12.18 1.25
CA LYS A 126 -6.69 -12.76 2.60
C LYS A 126 -5.35 -12.52 3.28
N HIS A 127 -5.40 -12.07 4.52
CA HIS A 127 -4.21 -11.88 5.35
C HIS A 127 -3.39 -13.18 5.40
N LEU A 128 -2.08 -13.10 5.09
CA LEU A 128 -1.19 -14.25 4.95
C LEU A 128 -1.69 -15.30 3.93
N GLY A 129 -2.46 -14.88 2.93
CA GLY A 129 -2.98 -15.73 1.87
C GLY A 129 -4.21 -16.57 2.23
N THR A 130 -4.44 -16.88 3.50
CA THR A 130 -5.51 -17.82 3.95
C THR A 130 -6.33 -17.32 5.15
N GLY A 131 -5.87 -16.27 5.83
CA GLY A 131 -6.50 -15.75 7.05
C GLY A 131 -7.76 -14.91 6.79
N ARG A 132 -8.02 -13.92 7.64
CA ARG A 132 -9.16 -13.03 7.49
C ARG A 132 -9.12 -12.26 6.17
N ALA A 133 -10.27 -11.85 5.66
CA ALA A 133 -10.33 -10.98 4.49
C ALA A 133 -9.60 -9.65 4.72
N VAL A 134 -8.94 -9.17 3.69
CA VAL A 134 -8.48 -7.79 3.59
C VAL A 134 -9.70 -6.93 3.31
N LEU A 135 -9.99 -6.00 4.22
CA LEU A 135 -11.21 -5.21 4.16
C LEU A 135 -11.03 -3.95 3.29
N PRO A 136 -12.12 -3.43 2.74
CA PRO A 136 -12.09 -2.13 2.07
C PRO A 136 -11.57 -1.02 3.03
N PRO A 137 -10.96 0.05 2.51
CA PRO A 137 -10.86 0.38 1.09
C PRO A 137 -9.61 -0.20 0.40
N MET A 138 -8.85 -1.10 1.04
CA MET A 138 -7.64 -1.68 0.43
C MET A 138 -7.96 -2.33 -0.93
N PRO A 139 -7.48 -1.77 -2.06
CA PRO A 139 -7.78 -2.27 -3.39
C PRO A 139 -6.85 -3.44 -3.77
N TRP A 140 -6.90 -4.50 -2.97
CA TRP A 140 -6.02 -5.66 -3.15
C TRP A 140 -6.18 -6.32 -4.54
N GLN A 141 -7.38 -6.22 -5.15
CA GLN A 141 -7.64 -6.73 -6.49
C GLN A 141 -6.75 -6.07 -7.54
N ASP A 142 -6.58 -4.73 -7.46
CA ASP A 142 -5.75 -3.97 -8.38
C ASP A 142 -4.27 -4.30 -8.20
N TYR A 143 -3.80 -4.36 -6.95
CA TYR A 143 -2.44 -4.80 -6.65
C TYR A 143 -2.22 -6.26 -7.04
N GLY A 144 -3.26 -7.08 -6.91
CA GLY A 144 -3.25 -8.47 -7.36
C GLY A 144 -3.04 -8.63 -8.87
N MET A 145 -3.16 -7.59 -9.68
CA MET A 145 -2.85 -7.61 -11.11
C MET A 145 -1.37 -7.33 -11.43
N MET A 146 -0.59 -6.85 -10.46
CA MET A 146 0.85 -6.66 -10.66
C MET A 146 1.56 -7.98 -10.95
N THR A 147 2.69 -7.93 -11.64
CA THR A 147 3.56 -9.11 -11.79
C THR A 147 4.13 -9.55 -10.43
N ASP A 148 4.53 -10.81 -10.33
CA ASP A 148 5.18 -11.30 -9.11
C ASP A 148 6.49 -10.55 -8.82
N ASP A 149 7.23 -10.16 -9.86
CA ASP A 149 8.46 -9.40 -9.71
C ASP A 149 8.19 -7.98 -9.18
N ASP A 150 7.13 -7.32 -9.63
CA ASP A 150 6.71 -6.03 -9.10
C ASP A 150 6.25 -6.14 -7.64
N LEU A 151 5.49 -7.17 -7.29
CA LEU A 151 5.08 -7.42 -5.90
C LEU A 151 6.29 -7.75 -5.00
N ARG A 152 7.27 -8.53 -5.51
CA ARG A 152 8.54 -8.76 -4.80
C ARG A 152 9.31 -7.46 -4.60
N ALA A 153 9.35 -6.60 -5.61
CA ALA A 153 10.01 -5.30 -5.51
C ALA A 153 9.34 -4.39 -4.46
N VAL A 154 7.99 -4.32 -4.46
CA VAL A 154 7.24 -3.60 -3.42
C VAL A 154 7.57 -4.16 -2.05
N PHE A 155 7.54 -5.48 -1.87
CA PHE A 155 7.88 -6.11 -0.60
C PHE A 155 9.32 -5.83 -0.17
N ALA A 156 10.29 -5.89 -1.08
CA ALA A 156 11.68 -5.55 -0.81
C ALA A 156 11.83 -4.10 -0.31
N TYR A 157 11.12 -3.16 -0.92
CA TYR A 157 11.07 -1.77 -0.43
C TYR A 157 10.46 -1.68 0.97
N LEU A 158 9.32 -2.32 1.24
CA LEU A 158 8.70 -2.33 2.56
C LEU A 158 9.64 -2.91 3.64
N LYS A 159 10.38 -3.96 3.30
CA LYS A 159 11.38 -4.57 4.20
C LYS A 159 12.62 -3.70 4.40
N SER A 160 12.89 -2.75 3.52
CA SER A 160 14.02 -1.80 3.64
C SER A 160 13.69 -0.58 4.51
N LEU A 161 12.43 -0.40 4.91
CA LEU A 161 12.01 0.73 5.73
C LEU A 161 12.54 0.63 7.17
N LYS A 162 12.58 1.77 7.85
CA LYS A 162 12.84 1.80 9.29
C LYS A 162 11.70 1.08 10.03
N PRO A 163 12.00 0.09 10.89
CA PRO A 163 10.98 -0.55 11.70
C PRO A 163 10.29 0.45 12.64
N VAL A 164 8.96 0.42 12.69
CA VAL A 164 8.15 1.24 13.60
C VAL A 164 7.27 0.34 14.45
N ALA A 165 7.42 0.41 15.77
CA ALA A 165 6.58 -0.29 16.73
C ALA A 165 5.18 0.34 16.71
N ASN A 166 4.21 -0.31 16.07
CA ASN A 166 2.83 0.17 15.99
C ASN A 166 1.86 -1.02 15.88
N ALA A 167 1.27 -1.42 17.01
CA ALA A 167 0.29 -2.50 17.08
C ALA A 167 -1.09 -1.97 16.64
N VAL A 168 -1.35 -1.97 15.33
CA VAL A 168 -2.64 -1.54 14.76
C VAL A 168 -3.77 -2.43 15.30
N PRO A 169 -4.92 -1.86 15.75
CA PRO A 169 -6.03 -2.64 16.25
C PRO A 169 -6.66 -3.52 15.16
N GLY A 170 -7.28 -4.61 15.57
CA GLY A 170 -8.11 -5.43 14.67
C GLY A 170 -9.33 -4.67 14.16
N PRO A 171 -9.91 -5.09 13.03
CA PRO A 171 -11.11 -4.44 12.50
C PRO A 171 -12.30 -4.58 13.45
N VAL A 172 -13.17 -3.56 13.47
CA VAL A 172 -14.41 -3.58 14.25
C VAL A 172 -15.55 -3.99 13.32
N PRO A 173 -16.29 -5.06 13.61
CA PRO A 173 -17.41 -5.50 12.78
C PRO A 173 -18.53 -4.43 12.75
N PRO A 174 -19.40 -4.45 11.73
CA PRO A 174 -20.54 -3.55 11.65
C PRO A 174 -21.49 -3.78 12.81
N LYS A 175 -22.09 -2.71 13.33
CA LYS A 175 -23.16 -2.84 14.32
C LYS A 175 -24.35 -3.54 13.66
N PRO A 176 -25.04 -4.47 14.34
CA PRO A 176 -26.30 -5.03 13.85
C PRO A 176 -27.28 -3.89 13.55
N THR A 177 -27.84 -3.88 12.36
CA THR A 177 -28.93 -2.94 12.05
C THR A 177 -30.16 -3.42 12.81
N PRO A 178 -30.79 -2.58 13.67
CA PRO A 178 -32.04 -2.96 14.30
C PRO A 178 -33.11 -3.19 13.20
N GLY A 179 -33.60 -4.39 13.08
CA GLY A 179 -34.79 -4.76 12.34
C GLY A 179 -34.74 -4.52 10.82
N ARG A 180 -34.32 -5.53 10.06
CA ARG A 180 -34.94 -5.84 8.76
C ARG A 180 -35.85 -7.03 8.90
#